data_0555d044fc9b3f66df660e0942a30bc6
#
_entry.id   0555d044fc9b3f66df660e0942a30bc6
#
_cell.length_a   1.000
_cell.length_b   1.000
_cell.length_c   1.000
_cell.angle_alpha   90.00
_cell.angle_beta   90.00
_cell.angle_gamma   90.00
#
_symmetry.space_group_name_H-M   'P 1'
#
loop_
_entity.id
_entity.type
_entity.pdbx_description
1 polymer ?
#
loop_
_entity_poly.entity_id
_entity_poly.type
_entity_poly.pdbx_seq_one_letter_code
_entity_poly.pdbx_strand_id
1 'polypeptide(L)'
;MDDFKNIIDIKAEEKKLYEEYKATVAELKKVQKEKEAVGQVFTKGLLPLYVLFILHLNPSNGNDISNKISKRTSNLWAPSTGGIYPLLKKLEKDGLVIGKWDDPKKKFQKIYYLTDLGEKEFHHRRHLLKPRIEESLKVFQIVYKDLYL
;
A
#
# COMPACT_ATOMS: atom_id res chain seq x y z
N MET A 1 -39.00 24.60 -28.72
CA MET A 1 -39.18 25.13 -27.35
C MET A 1 -38.68 24.19 -26.29
N ASP A 2 -38.91 22.93 -26.45
CA ASP A 2 -38.40 21.92 -25.49
C ASP A 2 -36.89 21.80 -25.49
N ASP A 3 -36.22 22.10 -26.60
CA ASP A 3 -34.76 21.99 -26.71
C ASP A 3 -34.00 22.99 -25.84
N PHE A 4 -34.51 24.22 -25.68
CA PHE A 4 -33.87 25.21 -24.80
C PHE A 4 -34.04 24.88 -23.33
N LYS A 5 -35.18 24.39 -22.94
CA LYS A 5 -35.45 23.93 -21.59
C LYS A 5 -34.59 22.72 -21.26
N ASN A 6 -34.47 21.80 -22.20
CA ASN A 6 -33.64 20.63 -22.07
C ASN A 6 -32.14 20.96 -21.92
N ILE A 7 -31.64 21.97 -22.63
CA ILE A 7 -30.24 22.41 -22.53
C ILE A 7 -29.95 23.02 -21.14
N ILE A 8 -30.88 23.84 -20.63
CA ILE A 8 -30.72 24.40 -19.27
C ILE A 8 -30.78 23.29 -18.22
N ASP A 9 -31.69 22.34 -18.37
CA ASP A 9 -31.81 21.19 -17.49
C ASP A 9 -30.60 20.31 -17.55
N ILE A 10 -30.02 20.12 -18.73
CA ILE A 10 -28.77 19.35 -18.91
C ILE A 10 -27.61 20.03 -18.20
N LYS A 11 -27.46 21.34 -18.34
CA LYS A 11 -26.40 22.10 -17.65
C LYS A 11 -26.55 22.07 -16.13
N ALA A 12 -27.79 22.17 -15.65
CA ALA A 12 -28.07 22.07 -14.22
C ALA A 12 -27.74 20.67 -13.69
N GLU A 13 -28.09 19.65 -14.46
CA GLU A 13 -27.79 18.27 -14.12
C GLU A 13 -26.27 17.98 -14.14
N GLU A 14 -25.56 18.50 -15.14
CA GLU A 14 -24.08 18.38 -15.20
C GLU A 14 -23.44 19.03 -13.99
N LYS A 15 -23.88 20.21 -13.60
CA LYS A 15 -23.36 20.91 -12.42
C LYS A 15 -23.62 20.11 -11.16
N LYS A 16 -24.80 19.55 -11.01
CA LYS A 16 -25.16 18.69 -9.87
C LYS A 16 -24.29 17.45 -9.80
N LEU A 17 -24.11 16.76 -10.92
CA LEU A 17 -23.26 15.58 -11.02
C LEU A 17 -21.80 15.91 -10.71
N TYR A 18 -21.31 17.05 -11.18
CA TYR A 18 -19.96 17.50 -10.89
C TYR A 18 -19.74 17.80 -9.40
N GLU A 19 -20.72 18.43 -8.76
CA GLU A 19 -20.67 18.70 -7.31
C GLU A 19 -20.73 17.40 -6.50
N GLU A 20 -21.58 16.45 -6.89
CA GLU A 20 -21.65 15.13 -6.29
C GLU A 20 -20.34 14.36 -6.47
N TYR A 21 -19.75 14.43 -7.67
CA TYR A 21 -18.45 13.84 -7.96
C TYR A 21 -17.35 14.40 -7.07
N LYS A 22 -17.26 15.72 -6.93
CA LYS A 22 -16.31 16.38 -6.04
C LYS A 22 -16.46 15.93 -4.59
N ALA A 23 -17.69 15.87 -4.10
CA ALA A 23 -17.99 15.45 -2.74
C ALA A 23 -17.57 14.00 -2.51
N THR A 24 -17.85 13.12 -3.46
CA THR A 24 -17.47 11.70 -3.39
C THR A 24 -15.95 11.52 -3.42
N VAL A 25 -15.25 12.26 -4.29
CA VAL A 25 -13.78 12.23 -4.35
C VAL A 25 -13.17 12.73 -3.05
N ALA A 26 -13.72 13.81 -2.47
CA ALA A 26 -13.25 14.34 -1.19
C ALA A 26 -13.41 13.32 -0.05
N GLU A 27 -14.54 12.62 -0.02
CA GLU A 27 -14.80 11.56 0.97
C GLU A 27 -13.84 10.38 0.80
N LEU A 28 -13.61 9.93 -0.43
CA LEU A 28 -12.66 8.86 -0.73
C LEU A 28 -11.23 9.24 -0.33
N LYS A 29 -10.81 10.48 -0.58
CA LYS A 29 -9.50 10.99 -0.15
C LYS A 29 -9.37 11.02 1.36
N LYS A 30 -10.43 11.39 2.05
CA LYS A 30 -10.46 11.40 3.52
C LYS A 30 -10.28 9.99 4.09
N VAL A 31 -11.02 9.01 3.56
CA VAL A 31 -10.90 7.61 3.93
C VAL A 31 -9.50 7.09 3.65
N GLN A 32 -8.93 7.44 2.50
CA GLN A 32 -7.56 7.07 2.13
C GLN A 32 -6.54 7.64 3.13
N LYS A 33 -6.66 8.93 3.50
CA LYS A 33 -5.79 9.56 4.49
C LYS A 33 -5.89 8.90 5.86
N GLU A 34 -7.08 8.53 6.28
CA GLU A 34 -7.29 7.83 7.54
C GLU A 34 -6.61 6.46 7.54
N LYS A 35 -6.72 5.71 6.44
CA LYS A 35 -6.04 4.43 6.27
C LYS A 35 -4.52 4.58 6.22
N GLU A 36 -4.02 5.60 5.51
CA GLU A 36 -2.59 5.90 5.45
C GLU A 36 -2.04 6.28 6.83
N ALA A 37 -2.79 7.06 7.61
CA ALA A 37 -2.40 7.43 8.97
C ALA A 37 -2.25 6.20 9.88
N VAL A 38 -3.18 5.25 9.79
CA VAL A 38 -3.08 3.97 10.49
C VAL A 38 -1.86 3.19 10.01
N GLY A 39 -1.65 3.13 8.69
CA GLY A 39 -0.51 2.44 8.10
C GLY A 39 0.84 3.05 8.51
N GLN A 40 0.93 4.36 8.69
CA GLN A 40 2.15 5.05 9.10
C GLN A 40 2.70 4.58 10.45
N VAL A 41 1.83 4.13 11.35
CA VAL A 41 2.27 3.56 12.63
C VAL A 41 3.17 2.33 12.43
N PHE A 42 2.98 1.61 11.32
CA PHE A 42 3.70 0.38 11.00
C PHE A 42 4.77 0.56 9.92
N THR A 43 4.60 1.54 9.04
CA THR A 43 5.29 1.60 7.74
C THR A 43 6.80 1.72 7.88
N LYS A 44 7.28 2.57 8.76
CA LYS A 44 8.71 2.92 8.81
C LYS A 44 9.63 1.75 9.14
N GLY A 45 9.21 0.88 10.05
CA GLY A 45 10.01 -0.27 10.48
C GLY A 45 9.62 -1.58 9.83
N LEU A 46 8.33 -1.79 9.60
CA LEU A 46 7.79 -3.07 9.15
C LEU A 46 7.68 -3.22 7.65
N LEU A 47 7.43 -2.16 6.91
CA LEU A 47 7.16 -2.28 5.48
C LEU A 47 8.31 -2.92 4.71
N PRO A 48 9.58 -2.53 4.91
CA PRO A 48 10.69 -3.18 4.21
C PRO A 48 10.76 -4.69 4.48
N LEU A 49 10.62 -5.09 5.73
CA LEU A 49 10.61 -6.50 6.11
C LEU A 49 9.42 -7.25 5.50
N TYR A 50 8.24 -6.63 5.54
CA TYR A 50 7.03 -7.27 5.04
C TYR A 50 7.02 -7.41 3.52
N VAL A 51 7.62 -6.45 2.79
CA VAL A 51 7.83 -6.57 1.34
C VAL A 51 8.77 -7.74 1.03
N LEU A 52 9.86 -7.89 1.77
CA LEU A 52 10.74 -9.05 1.61
C LEU A 52 9.99 -10.35 1.89
N PHE A 53 9.13 -10.37 2.90
CA PHE A 53 8.28 -11.52 3.21
C PHE A 53 7.33 -11.89 2.06
N ILE A 54 6.65 -10.90 1.49
CA ILE A 54 5.75 -11.11 0.35
C ILE A 54 6.51 -11.72 -0.83
N LEU A 55 7.69 -11.19 -1.14
CA LEU A 55 8.52 -11.69 -2.23
C LEU A 55 9.15 -13.05 -1.90
N HIS A 56 9.41 -13.34 -0.63
CA HIS A 56 9.82 -14.66 -0.17
C HIS A 56 8.76 -15.73 -0.50
N LEU A 57 7.49 -15.38 -0.38
CA LEU A 57 6.40 -16.29 -0.69
C LEU A 57 6.25 -16.50 -2.20
N ASN A 58 6.20 -15.42 -2.98
CA ASN A 58 6.06 -15.48 -4.43
C ASN A 58 6.56 -14.18 -5.08
N PRO A 59 7.16 -14.26 -6.28
CA PRO A 59 7.46 -13.08 -7.07
C PRO A 59 6.18 -12.26 -7.33
N SER A 60 6.31 -10.93 -7.37
CA SER A 60 5.15 -10.05 -7.48
C SER A 60 5.55 -8.71 -8.08
N ASN A 61 4.60 -8.05 -8.77
CA ASN A 61 4.76 -6.65 -9.13
C ASN A 61 4.40 -5.73 -7.95
N GLY A 62 4.66 -4.43 -8.06
CA GLY A 62 4.44 -3.48 -6.97
C GLY A 62 2.98 -3.37 -6.53
N ASN A 63 2.03 -3.41 -7.47
CA ASN A 63 0.60 -3.38 -7.17
C ASN A 63 0.16 -4.64 -6.41
N ASP A 64 0.64 -5.81 -6.84
CA ASP A 64 0.33 -7.07 -6.17
C ASP A 64 0.88 -7.12 -4.75
N ILE A 65 2.08 -6.56 -4.52
CA ILE A 65 2.64 -6.47 -3.17
C ILE A 65 1.69 -5.68 -2.26
N SER A 66 1.26 -4.50 -2.70
CA SER A 66 0.31 -3.68 -1.96
C SER A 66 -0.99 -4.44 -1.66
N ASN A 67 -1.57 -5.09 -2.66
CA ASN A 67 -2.79 -5.86 -2.53
C ASN A 67 -2.63 -7.07 -1.60
N LYS A 68 -1.51 -7.76 -1.66
CA LYS A 68 -1.21 -8.90 -0.79
C LYS A 68 -1.07 -8.47 0.67
N ILE A 69 -0.41 -7.34 0.93
CA ILE A 69 -0.33 -6.79 2.28
C ILE A 69 -1.71 -6.45 2.81
N SER A 70 -2.52 -5.78 2.00
CA SER A 70 -3.89 -5.44 2.37
C SER A 70 -4.71 -6.68 2.73
N LYS A 71 -4.70 -7.70 1.87
CA LYS A 71 -5.43 -8.94 2.11
C LYS A 71 -4.96 -9.66 3.37
N ARG A 72 -3.66 -9.75 3.59
CA ARG A 72 -3.09 -10.43 4.77
C ARG A 72 -3.39 -9.73 6.08
N THR A 73 -3.65 -8.44 6.05
CA THR A 73 -3.94 -7.62 7.22
C THR A 73 -5.43 -7.29 7.34
N SER A 74 -6.31 -8.06 6.72
CA SER A 74 -7.76 -7.84 6.72
C SER A 74 -8.14 -6.41 6.31
N ASN A 75 -7.44 -5.88 5.33
CA ASN A 75 -7.58 -4.51 4.79
C ASN A 75 -7.27 -3.40 5.81
N LEU A 76 -6.63 -3.73 6.91
CA LEU A 76 -6.24 -2.74 7.93
C LEU A 76 -4.98 -1.98 7.53
N TRP A 77 -4.10 -2.60 6.75
CA TRP A 77 -2.90 -1.97 6.26
C TRP A 77 -2.81 -2.10 4.74
N ALA A 78 -2.98 -0.98 4.05
CA ALA A 78 -2.92 -0.90 2.60
C ALA A 78 -1.85 0.13 2.19
N PRO A 79 -0.56 -0.26 2.14
CA PRO A 79 0.49 0.67 1.75
C PRO A 79 0.28 1.10 0.30
N SER A 80 0.46 2.40 0.04
CA SER A 80 0.31 2.95 -1.30
C SER A 80 1.45 2.50 -2.22
N THR A 81 1.17 2.45 -3.52
CA THR A 81 2.22 2.20 -4.52
C THR A 81 3.30 3.28 -4.51
N GLY A 82 2.95 4.51 -4.10
CA GLY A 82 3.90 5.60 -3.87
C GLY A 82 4.93 5.30 -2.79
N GLY A 83 4.63 4.43 -1.82
CA GLY A 83 5.58 3.94 -0.83
C GLY A 83 6.31 2.67 -1.27
N ILE A 84 5.63 1.80 -2.02
CA ILE A 84 6.16 0.51 -2.45
C ILE A 84 7.25 0.66 -3.53
N TYR A 85 7.02 1.45 -4.57
CA TYR A 85 7.97 1.56 -5.68
C TYR A 85 9.33 2.13 -5.29
N PRO A 86 9.43 3.21 -4.51
CA PRO A 86 10.73 3.69 -4.04
C PRO A 86 11.47 2.65 -3.18
N LEU A 87 10.74 1.90 -2.37
CA LEU A 87 11.31 0.83 -1.56
C LEU A 87 11.85 -0.31 -2.42
N LEU A 88 11.11 -0.76 -3.42
CA LEU A 88 11.57 -1.78 -4.37
C LEU A 88 12.82 -1.33 -5.10
N LYS A 89 12.88 -0.07 -5.49
CA LYS A 89 14.04 0.53 -6.15
C LYS A 89 15.27 0.49 -5.24
N LYS A 90 15.10 0.80 -3.96
CA LYS A 90 16.16 0.72 -2.97
C LYS A 90 16.62 -0.73 -2.75
N LEU A 91 15.67 -1.65 -2.59
CA LEU A 91 15.99 -3.07 -2.41
C LEU A 91 16.73 -3.66 -3.61
N GLU A 92 16.36 -3.23 -4.83
CA GLU A 92 17.06 -3.63 -6.06
C GLU A 92 18.48 -3.06 -6.10
N LYS A 93 18.67 -1.81 -5.73
CA LYS A 93 19.99 -1.18 -5.61
C LYS A 93 20.87 -1.90 -4.61
N ASP A 94 20.30 -2.36 -3.51
CA ASP A 94 21.01 -3.11 -2.47
C ASP A 94 21.24 -4.59 -2.84
N GLY A 95 20.76 -5.02 -4.00
CA GLY A 95 20.94 -6.39 -4.48
C GLY A 95 20.04 -7.43 -3.82
N LEU A 96 19.02 -6.99 -3.08
CA LEU A 96 18.11 -7.88 -2.35
C LEU A 96 16.96 -8.39 -3.22
N VAL A 97 16.60 -7.65 -4.23
CA VAL A 97 15.59 -8.03 -5.21
C VAL A 97 16.10 -7.74 -6.62
N ILE A 98 15.54 -8.43 -7.59
CA ILE A 98 15.76 -8.17 -9.01
C ILE A 98 14.42 -8.02 -9.71
N GLY A 99 14.27 -6.94 -10.47
CA GLY A 99 13.07 -6.69 -11.27
C GLY A 99 13.26 -7.18 -12.70
N LYS A 100 12.28 -7.90 -13.21
CA LYS A 100 12.25 -8.37 -14.61
C LYS A 100 10.91 -8.00 -15.23
N TRP A 101 10.94 -7.50 -16.45
CA TRP A 101 9.73 -7.27 -17.21
C TRP A 101 9.05 -8.60 -17.54
N ASP A 102 7.73 -8.68 -17.36
CA ASP A 102 6.93 -9.84 -17.72
C ASP A 102 6.97 -10.11 -19.23
N ASP A 103 6.95 -9.02 -20.02
CA ASP A 103 7.15 -9.05 -21.47
C ASP A 103 8.23 -8.02 -21.81
N PRO A 104 9.46 -8.45 -22.21
CA PRO A 104 10.55 -7.53 -22.56
C PRO A 104 10.20 -6.57 -23.69
N LYS A 105 9.23 -6.91 -24.55
CA LYS A 105 8.80 -6.06 -25.66
C LYS A 105 7.80 -5.01 -25.25
N LYS A 106 6.84 -5.38 -24.40
CA LYS A 106 5.74 -4.52 -23.98
C LYS A 106 6.03 -3.71 -22.73
N LYS A 107 6.85 -4.24 -21.80
CA LYS A 107 7.29 -3.58 -20.57
C LYS A 107 6.16 -2.98 -19.73
N PHE A 108 5.04 -3.69 -19.61
CA PHE A 108 3.89 -3.23 -18.83
C PHE A 108 4.06 -3.46 -17.33
N GLN A 109 4.59 -4.62 -16.96
CA GLN A 109 4.73 -5.01 -15.57
C GLN A 109 6.13 -5.49 -15.28
N LYS A 110 6.69 -4.98 -14.21
CA LYS A 110 7.96 -5.42 -13.69
C LYS A 110 7.71 -6.33 -12.49
N ILE A 111 8.12 -7.58 -12.63
CA ILE A 111 7.99 -8.58 -11.58
C ILE A 111 9.28 -8.60 -10.77
N TYR A 112 9.16 -8.51 -9.46
CA TYR A 112 10.29 -8.52 -8.55
C TYR A 112 10.46 -9.90 -7.93
N TYR A 113 11.71 -10.32 -7.87
CA TYR A 113 12.14 -11.61 -7.34
C TYR A 113 13.12 -11.36 -6.20
N LEU A 114 12.99 -12.12 -5.13
CA LEU A 114 13.98 -12.08 -4.07
C LEU A 114 15.25 -12.80 -4.54
N THR A 115 16.42 -12.18 -4.34
CA THR A 115 17.71 -12.80 -4.63
C THR A 115 18.15 -13.71 -3.48
N ASP A 116 19.21 -14.49 -3.67
CA ASP A 116 19.77 -15.28 -2.58
C ASP A 116 20.24 -14.39 -1.42
N LEU A 117 20.81 -13.23 -1.73
CA LEU A 117 21.16 -12.23 -0.73
C LEU A 117 19.90 -11.69 -0.04
N GLY A 118 18.83 -11.47 -0.80
CA GLY A 118 17.54 -11.05 -0.27
C GLY A 118 16.92 -12.06 0.68
N GLU A 119 17.01 -13.35 0.38
CA GLU A 119 16.57 -14.42 1.29
C GLU A 119 17.33 -14.38 2.62
N LYS A 120 18.63 -14.25 2.56
CA LYS A 120 19.47 -14.16 3.77
C LYS A 120 19.13 -12.93 4.58
N GLU A 121 18.97 -11.79 3.93
CA GLU A 121 18.63 -10.53 4.58
C GLU A 121 17.22 -10.57 5.18
N PHE A 122 16.26 -11.20 4.52
CA PHE A 122 14.93 -11.43 5.05
C PHE A 122 14.97 -12.19 6.39
N HIS A 123 15.65 -13.31 6.42
CA HIS A 123 15.78 -14.12 7.64
C HIS A 123 16.53 -13.37 8.75
N HIS A 124 17.56 -12.62 8.40
CA HIS A 124 18.33 -11.81 9.33
C HIS A 124 17.49 -10.71 9.97
N ARG A 125 16.80 -9.90 9.15
CA ARG A 125 15.92 -8.82 9.65
C ARG A 125 14.75 -9.37 10.45
N ARG A 126 14.17 -10.47 10.01
CA ARG A 126 13.08 -11.14 10.73
C ARG A 126 13.53 -11.53 12.15
N HIS A 127 14.71 -12.08 12.27
CA HIS A 127 15.28 -12.44 13.56
C HIS A 127 15.56 -11.23 14.44
N LEU A 128 16.22 -10.22 13.88
CA LEU A 128 16.57 -8.99 14.62
C LEU A 128 15.35 -8.21 15.10
N LEU A 129 14.29 -8.15 14.29
CA LEU A 129 13.10 -7.36 14.60
C LEU A 129 12.11 -8.07 15.50
N LYS A 130 12.23 -9.37 15.70
CA LYS A 130 11.29 -10.13 16.53
C LYS A 130 11.08 -9.53 17.93
N PRO A 131 12.14 -9.24 18.72
CA PRO A 131 11.94 -8.64 20.03
C PRO A 131 11.29 -7.26 19.96
N ARG A 132 11.57 -6.48 18.91
CA ARG A 132 10.99 -5.14 18.74
C ARG A 132 9.51 -5.21 18.40
N ILE A 133 9.12 -6.18 17.59
CA ILE A 133 7.71 -6.43 17.27
C ILE A 133 6.96 -6.87 18.52
N GLU A 134 7.53 -7.77 19.30
CA GLU A 134 6.94 -8.23 20.56
C GLU A 134 6.76 -7.08 21.56
N GLU A 135 7.77 -6.24 21.73
CA GLU A 135 7.70 -5.05 22.58
C GLU A 135 6.63 -4.06 22.10
N SER A 136 6.55 -3.85 20.77
CA SER A 136 5.55 -2.96 20.18
C SER A 136 4.12 -3.45 20.40
N LEU A 137 3.90 -4.77 20.27
CA LEU A 137 2.60 -5.38 20.59
C LEU A 137 2.21 -5.10 22.05
N LYS A 138 3.15 -5.24 22.98
CA LYS A 138 2.92 -4.93 24.40
C LYS A 138 2.53 -3.48 24.61
N VAL A 139 3.26 -2.56 24.00
CA VAL A 139 2.96 -1.12 24.10
C VAL A 139 1.57 -0.83 23.57
N PHE A 140 1.19 -1.36 22.41
CA PHE A 140 -0.16 -1.18 21.87
C PHE A 140 -1.24 -1.71 22.81
N GLN A 141 -1.05 -2.87 23.40
CA GLN A 141 -1.97 -3.45 24.36
C GLN A 141 -2.15 -2.57 25.61
N ILE A 142 -1.04 -2.06 26.15
CA ILE A 142 -1.07 -1.17 27.33
C ILE A 142 -1.78 0.13 27.00
N VAL A 143 -1.42 0.78 25.90
CA VAL A 143 -2.02 2.05 25.46
C VAL A 143 -3.52 1.88 25.21
N TYR A 144 -3.91 0.80 24.56
CA TYR A 144 -5.34 0.52 24.33
C TYR A 144 -6.10 0.37 25.65
N LYS A 145 -5.54 -0.39 26.59
CA LYS A 145 -6.14 -0.58 27.92
C LYS A 145 -6.26 0.75 28.65
N ASP A 146 -5.21 1.56 28.65
CA ASP A 146 -5.18 2.83 29.36
C ASP A 146 -6.18 3.84 28.80
N LEU A 147 -6.36 3.86 27.48
CA LEU A 147 -7.24 4.84 26.82
C LEU A 147 -8.71 4.42 26.81
N TYR A 148 -9.01 3.13 26.76
CA TYR A 148 -10.37 2.67 26.41
C TYR A 148 -11.00 1.70 27.41
N LEU A 149 -10.27 1.16 28.32
CA LEU A 149 -10.75 0.26 29.34
C LEU A 149 -10.55 0.84 30.73
#